data_90ef50f5ad46c7ae03526f414d04c498
#
_entry.id   90ef50f5ad46c7ae03526f414d04c498
#
_cell.length_a   1.000
_cell.length_b   1.000
_cell.length_c   1.000
_cell.angle_alpha   90.00
_cell.angle_beta   90.00
_cell.angle_gamma   90.00
#
_symmetry.space_group_name_H-M   'P 1'
#
loop_
_entity.id
_entity.type
_entity.pdbx_description
1 polymer ?
#
loop_
_entity_poly.entity_id
_entity_poly.type
_entity_poly.pdbx_seq_one_letter_code
_entity_poly.pdbx_strand_id
1 'polypeptide(L)'
;VNAVAAATVNDDALAADDLLAQIRAARVYDVAHESALEPAPLLSARLGQPVLLKREDQQPVFSFKLRGAYNRMVQLNAAQRARGVIAASAGNHAQGVALAAAKLGIRVTIVMPVTAPQVKLDAVRRHGGAMVKIVLAGDSYSEAQATAAQLQAERGAIFVHPFDDLAVIAGQGTVALEILRQHPGPLHAVFVPVGGGGLLAGMAACIKALRPEVRVIGVQAADADAMARSLEAGERVTLDEIGLFADGTAVKQVGTHTFALCRQHVDAMLRVDNDAICAAIRDIYQDTRSVPEPSGALALAGLKQYVAAHACLDKHVGGGALVAIVSGANMNFDRLRFVAERAEVGEQREAVFAVTIPEQRGSFRRFCAALGQHNITEFNYRIGDANHAHIFVGVQTASRDEREALAAAFHAQQFGVLDLTDDELAKLHLRHMIGGRSSLAQDERLYRFEFPERPGALTRFLGHLHPDWNISLFHYRNHGADYGRILVGIQVPDAEQPLFQCFLATLGYPYVDESTHPAYRLLLRH
;
A
#
# COMPACT_ATOMS: atom_id res chain seq x y z
N VAL A 1 36.52 8.44 9.20
CA VAL A 1 36.45 9.08 10.54
C VAL A 1 36.00 10.51 10.30
N ASN A 2 34.74 10.82 10.44
CA ASN A 2 34.26 12.14 10.86
C ASN A 2 32.82 11.96 11.33
N ALA A 3 32.67 12.05 12.64
CA ALA A 3 31.40 12.07 13.34
C ALA A 3 30.67 13.36 12.97
N VAL A 4 29.54 13.23 12.30
CA VAL A 4 28.56 14.31 12.22
C VAL A 4 27.88 14.37 13.58
N ALA A 5 28.09 15.47 14.27
CA ALA A 5 27.52 15.75 15.56
C ALA A 5 26.00 15.59 15.50
N ALA A 6 25.46 14.64 16.26
CA ALA A 6 24.05 14.56 16.58
C ALA A 6 23.69 15.83 17.36
N ALA A 7 22.94 16.72 16.72
CA ALA A 7 22.28 17.80 17.43
C ALA A 7 21.33 17.17 18.43
N THR A 8 21.62 17.33 19.71
CA THR A 8 20.71 17.01 20.81
C THR A 8 19.45 17.84 20.60
N VAL A 9 18.38 17.20 20.12
CA VAL A 9 17.04 17.76 20.12
C VAL A 9 16.62 17.85 21.57
N ASN A 10 16.48 19.09 22.07
CA ASN A 10 15.82 19.34 23.35
C ASN A 10 14.48 18.61 23.34
N ASP A 11 14.27 17.77 24.34
CA ASP A 11 13.02 17.07 24.65
C ASP A 11 11.98 18.07 25.26
N ASP A 12 11.79 19.22 24.64
CA ASP A 12 10.64 20.08 24.89
C ASP A 12 9.44 19.44 24.14
N ALA A 13 8.73 18.56 24.86
CA ALA A 13 7.40 18.12 24.46
C ALA A 13 6.59 19.38 24.16
N LEU A 14 6.31 19.64 22.88
CA LEU A 14 5.37 20.70 22.50
C LEU A 14 4.08 20.45 23.29
N ALA A 15 3.69 21.39 24.15
CA ALA A 15 2.46 21.27 24.88
C ALA A 15 1.33 21.08 23.84
N ALA A 16 0.42 20.12 24.08
CA ALA A 16 -0.68 19.82 23.17
C ALA A 16 -1.49 21.06 22.80
N ASP A 17 -1.58 22.03 23.73
CA ASP A 17 -2.25 23.31 23.53
C ASP A 17 -1.55 24.19 22.49
N ASP A 18 -0.21 24.14 22.40
CA ASP A 18 0.54 24.92 21.41
C ASP A 18 0.33 24.38 19.99
N LEU A 19 0.32 23.05 19.82
CA LEU A 19 0.04 22.44 18.52
C LEU A 19 -1.43 22.69 18.10
N LEU A 20 -2.39 22.62 19.01
CA LEU A 20 -3.79 22.96 18.71
C LEU A 20 -3.93 24.42 18.25
N ALA A 21 -3.21 25.35 18.88
CA ALA A 21 -3.20 26.74 18.44
C ALA A 21 -2.62 26.88 17.02
N GLN A 22 -1.54 26.17 16.71
CA GLN A 22 -0.96 26.14 15.36
C GLN A 22 -1.92 25.51 14.33
N ILE A 23 -2.66 24.45 14.69
CA ILE A 23 -3.67 23.82 13.82
C ILE A 23 -4.80 24.81 13.53
N ARG A 24 -5.28 25.54 14.54
CA ARG A 24 -6.34 26.57 14.36
C ARG A 24 -5.88 27.75 13.51
N ALA A 25 -4.61 28.11 13.59
CA ALA A 25 -4.01 29.21 12.83
C ALA A 25 -3.52 28.76 11.43
N ALA A 26 -3.59 27.45 11.11
CA ALA A 26 -3.05 26.92 9.87
C ALA A 26 -3.76 27.48 8.64
N ARG A 27 -2.97 28.00 7.71
CA ARG A 27 -3.44 28.59 6.46
C ARG A 27 -3.54 27.52 5.38
N VAL A 28 -4.60 26.73 5.38
CA VAL A 28 -4.79 25.65 4.38
C VAL A 28 -5.83 26.00 3.33
N TYR A 29 -6.81 26.84 3.68
CA TYR A 29 -7.98 27.12 2.83
C TYR A 29 -7.70 28.09 1.68
N ASP A 30 -6.47 28.57 1.56
CA ASP A 30 -6.02 29.30 0.36
C ASP A 30 -5.90 28.35 -0.86
N VAL A 31 -5.76 27.05 -0.62
CA VAL A 31 -5.57 26.00 -1.66
C VAL A 31 -6.44 24.76 -1.44
N ALA A 32 -6.76 24.42 -0.20
CA ALA A 32 -7.66 23.33 0.14
C ALA A 32 -9.09 23.86 0.29
N HIS A 33 -10.06 23.00 0.12
CA HIS A 33 -11.43 23.24 0.56
C HIS A 33 -11.74 22.34 1.76
N GLU A 34 -12.75 22.73 2.54
CA GLU A 34 -13.31 21.86 3.55
C GLU A 34 -13.92 20.65 2.84
N SER A 35 -13.31 19.47 3.05
CA SER A 35 -13.78 18.26 2.38
C SER A 35 -15.04 17.72 3.05
N ALA A 36 -15.86 17.02 2.28
CA ALA A 36 -17.09 16.42 2.78
C ALA A 36 -16.80 15.33 3.84
N LEU A 37 -17.67 15.23 4.84
CA LEU A 37 -17.80 14.08 5.72
C LEU A 37 -19.11 13.37 5.33
N GLU A 38 -18.99 12.34 4.46
CA GLU A 38 -20.11 11.68 3.82
C GLU A 38 -20.50 10.39 4.55
N PRO A 39 -21.80 10.09 4.73
CA PRO A 39 -22.22 8.78 5.17
C PRO A 39 -21.93 7.71 4.12
N ALA A 40 -21.57 6.49 4.58
CA ALA A 40 -21.41 5.30 3.76
C ALA A 40 -22.58 4.33 4.05
N PRO A 41 -23.76 4.50 3.41
CA PRO A 41 -24.98 3.80 3.79
C PRO A 41 -24.92 2.29 3.57
N LEU A 42 -24.34 1.82 2.45
CA LEU A 42 -24.20 0.38 2.18
C LEU A 42 -23.28 -0.29 3.19
N LEU A 43 -22.16 0.36 3.47
CA LEU A 43 -21.19 -0.13 4.45
C LEU A 43 -21.76 -0.08 5.87
N SER A 44 -22.45 1.00 6.24
CA SER A 44 -23.11 1.15 7.55
C SER A 44 -24.14 0.05 7.79
N ALA A 45 -24.96 -0.26 6.79
CA ALA A 45 -25.95 -1.34 6.86
C ALA A 45 -25.27 -2.72 7.05
N ARG A 46 -24.17 -2.98 6.31
CA ARG A 46 -23.43 -4.25 6.39
C ARG A 46 -22.72 -4.42 7.73
N LEU A 47 -22.15 -3.36 8.28
CA LEU A 47 -21.40 -3.41 9.54
C LEU A 47 -22.27 -3.22 10.79
N GLY A 48 -23.56 -2.85 10.63
CA GLY A 48 -24.45 -2.55 11.74
C GLY A 48 -24.02 -1.32 12.58
N GLN A 49 -23.21 -0.42 12.01
CA GLN A 49 -22.63 0.76 12.66
C GLN A 49 -22.67 1.96 11.73
N PRO A 50 -22.95 3.18 12.20
CA PRO A 50 -22.82 4.38 11.37
C PRO A 50 -21.37 4.60 10.95
N VAL A 51 -21.11 4.58 9.64
CA VAL A 51 -19.79 4.84 9.05
C VAL A 51 -19.83 6.12 8.24
N LEU A 52 -18.84 6.98 8.46
CA LEU A 52 -18.64 8.24 7.76
C LEU A 52 -17.27 8.23 7.07
N LEU A 53 -17.21 8.78 5.87
CA LEU A 53 -16.00 8.90 5.07
C LEU A 53 -15.58 10.38 4.98
N LYS A 54 -14.38 10.71 5.45
CA LYS A 54 -13.77 12.04 5.26
C LYS A 54 -13.04 12.09 3.93
N ARG A 55 -13.52 12.89 2.99
CA ARG A 55 -13.22 12.85 1.56
C ARG A 55 -12.03 13.73 1.17
N GLU A 56 -10.83 13.42 1.68
CA GLU A 56 -9.61 14.13 1.28
C GLU A 56 -9.12 13.75 -0.14
N ASP A 57 -9.64 12.69 -0.71
CA ASP A 57 -9.47 12.32 -2.11
C ASP A 57 -10.09 13.33 -3.10
N GLN A 58 -11.01 14.19 -2.64
CA GLN A 58 -11.66 15.22 -3.45
C GLN A 58 -10.92 16.58 -3.46
N GLN A 59 -9.80 16.69 -2.75
CA GLN A 59 -8.98 17.91 -2.77
C GLN A 59 -8.40 18.18 -4.19
N PRO A 60 -8.02 19.44 -4.51
CA PRO A 60 -7.52 19.81 -5.84
C PRO A 60 -6.35 19.00 -6.37
N VAL A 61 -5.53 18.40 -5.49
CA VAL A 61 -4.45 17.47 -5.84
C VAL A 61 -4.81 16.01 -5.51
N PHE A 62 -6.10 15.72 -5.35
CA PHE A 62 -6.63 14.41 -5.02
C PHE A 62 -6.02 13.76 -3.75
N SER A 63 -5.59 14.59 -2.78
CA SER A 63 -5.10 14.12 -1.47
C SER A 63 -4.97 15.25 -0.46
N PHE A 64 -4.94 14.90 0.83
CA PHE A 64 -4.77 15.85 1.93
C PHE A 64 -3.41 16.59 1.96
N LYS A 65 -2.42 16.10 1.22
CA LYS A 65 -1.02 16.57 1.33
C LYS A 65 -0.83 18.05 1.03
N LEU A 66 -1.69 18.66 0.23
CA LEU A 66 -1.64 20.10 -0.05
C LEU A 66 -1.78 20.95 1.21
N ARG A 67 -2.54 20.50 2.21
CA ARG A 67 -2.78 21.25 3.47
C ARG A 67 -1.47 21.55 4.18
N GLY A 68 -0.70 20.52 4.54
CA GLY A 68 0.56 20.70 5.24
C GLY A 68 1.65 21.34 4.37
N ALA A 69 1.74 20.96 3.09
CA ALA A 69 2.70 21.56 2.15
C ALA A 69 2.48 23.08 2.05
N TYR A 70 1.26 23.51 1.84
CA TYR A 70 0.93 24.93 1.75
C TYR A 70 1.15 25.66 3.08
N ASN A 71 0.66 25.10 4.20
CA ASN A 71 0.82 25.70 5.52
C ASN A 71 2.29 25.94 5.88
N ARG A 72 3.17 25.02 5.51
CA ARG A 72 4.62 25.18 5.69
C ARG A 72 5.19 26.28 4.78
N MET A 73 4.83 26.28 3.50
CA MET A 73 5.42 27.17 2.52
C MET A 73 4.94 28.62 2.66
N VAL A 74 3.70 28.86 3.09
CA VAL A 74 3.16 30.21 3.28
C VAL A 74 3.85 30.96 4.42
N GLN A 75 4.41 30.25 5.40
CA GLN A 75 5.14 30.79 6.54
C GLN A 75 6.59 31.20 6.21
N LEU A 76 7.10 30.88 5.02
CA LEU A 76 8.45 31.25 4.62
C LEU A 76 8.59 32.77 4.47
N ASN A 77 9.63 33.33 5.07
CA ASN A 77 9.97 34.75 4.91
C ASN A 77 10.54 35.04 3.51
N ALA A 78 10.71 36.31 3.18
CA ALA A 78 11.16 36.76 1.85
C ALA A 78 12.54 36.14 1.45
N ALA A 79 13.48 36.08 2.39
CA ALA A 79 14.80 35.51 2.13
C ALA A 79 14.75 33.99 1.88
N GLN A 80 13.88 33.27 2.61
CA GLN A 80 13.64 31.84 2.39
C GLN A 80 12.96 31.57 1.04
N ARG A 81 11.94 32.37 0.68
CA ARG A 81 11.27 32.28 -0.63
C ARG A 81 12.22 32.53 -1.79
N ALA A 82 13.13 33.50 -1.66
CA ALA A 82 14.12 33.80 -2.69
C ALA A 82 15.07 32.63 -2.96
N ARG A 83 15.46 31.87 -1.93
CA ARG A 83 16.27 30.66 -2.05
C ARG A 83 15.54 29.50 -2.74
N GLY A 84 14.20 29.54 -2.72
CA GLY A 84 13.35 28.49 -3.25
C GLY A 84 13.21 27.30 -2.31
N VAL A 85 12.43 26.32 -2.76
CA VAL A 85 12.04 25.15 -2.00
C VAL A 85 12.52 23.88 -2.68
N ILE A 86 12.79 22.85 -1.91
CA ILE A 86 13.08 21.50 -2.41
C ILE A 86 12.25 20.45 -1.68
N ALA A 87 11.82 19.43 -2.40
CA ALA A 87 11.13 18.26 -1.83
C ALA A 87 11.55 16.98 -2.56
N ALA A 88 11.55 15.86 -1.84
CA ALA A 88 11.71 14.52 -2.41
C ALA A 88 10.36 13.79 -2.30
N SER A 89 9.74 13.47 -3.43
CA SER A 89 8.50 12.68 -3.48
C SER A 89 8.08 12.41 -4.91
N ALA A 90 7.62 11.19 -5.18
CA ALA A 90 7.00 10.83 -6.46
C ALA A 90 5.46 10.83 -6.44
N GLY A 91 4.85 11.20 -5.31
CA GLY A 91 3.40 11.04 -5.10
C GLY A 91 2.70 12.32 -4.64
N ASN A 92 1.78 12.14 -3.71
CA ASN A 92 0.86 13.17 -3.20
C ASN A 92 1.56 14.42 -2.66
N HIS A 93 2.69 14.23 -1.96
CA HIS A 93 3.44 15.36 -1.41
C HIS A 93 4.05 16.24 -2.52
N ALA A 94 4.60 15.65 -3.57
CA ALA A 94 5.13 16.37 -4.72
C ALA A 94 4.05 17.26 -5.36
N GLN A 95 2.84 16.74 -5.55
CA GLN A 95 1.72 17.50 -6.11
C GLN A 95 1.26 18.62 -5.18
N GLY A 96 1.20 18.36 -3.86
CA GLY A 96 0.86 19.38 -2.85
C GLY A 96 1.87 20.52 -2.82
N VAL A 97 3.18 20.21 -2.86
CA VAL A 97 4.26 21.22 -2.93
C VAL A 97 4.22 21.98 -4.25
N ALA A 98 3.97 21.30 -5.36
CA ALA A 98 3.86 21.93 -6.69
C ALA A 98 2.72 22.95 -6.74
N LEU A 99 1.54 22.59 -6.25
CA LEU A 99 0.39 23.50 -6.16
C LEU A 99 0.69 24.69 -5.26
N ALA A 100 1.28 24.46 -4.08
CA ALA A 100 1.68 25.50 -3.15
C ALA A 100 2.71 26.46 -3.78
N ALA A 101 3.67 25.92 -4.52
CA ALA A 101 4.68 26.70 -5.24
C ALA A 101 4.06 27.63 -6.28
N ALA A 102 3.17 27.11 -7.11
CA ALA A 102 2.44 27.90 -8.11
C ALA A 102 1.60 29.01 -7.46
N LYS A 103 0.87 28.69 -6.39
CA LYS A 103 0.01 29.64 -5.68
C LYS A 103 0.80 30.77 -5.01
N LEU A 104 1.99 30.48 -4.48
CA LEU A 104 2.84 31.43 -3.74
C LEU A 104 3.90 32.12 -4.62
N GLY A 105 4.05 31.72 -5.89
CA GLY A 105 5.10 32.23 -6.77
C GLY A 105 6.51 31.82 -6.32
N ILE A 106 6.68 30.67 -5.66
CA ILE A 106 7.96 30.19 -5.14
C ILE A 106 8.51 29.12 -6.06
N ARG A 107 9.78 29.27 -6.48
CA ARG A 107 10.45 28.22 -7.27
C ARG A 107 10.68 26.98 -6.41
N VAL A 108 10.37 25.81 -6.97
CA VAL A 108 10.57 24.52 -6.31
C VAL A 108 11.33 23.54 -7.19
N THR A 109 12.26 22.81 -6.58
CA THR A 109 12.87 21.62 -7.16
C THR A 109 12.24 20.39 -6.51
N ILE A 110 11.63 19.51 -7.31
CA ILE A 110 11.06 18.25 -6.84
C ILE A 110 11.94 17.12 -7.37
N VAL A 111 12.56 16.38 -6.45
CA VAL A 111 13.37 15.21 -6.79
C VAL A 111 12.49 13.97 -6.72
N MET A 112 12.44 13.24 -7.83
CA MET A 112 11.64 12.03 -8.00
C MET A 112 12.53 10.88 -8.47
N PRO A 113 12.28 9.63 -8.09
CA PRO A 113 13.01 8.49 -8.65
C PRO A 113 12.76 8.37 -10.16
N VAL A 114 13.70 7.80 -10.88
CA VAL A 114 13.58 7.57 -12.33
C VAL A 114 12.50 6.56 -12.69
N THR A 115 12.08 5.76 -11.71
CA THR A 115 10.98 4.78 -11.80
C THR A 115 9.60 5.41 -11.71
N ALA A 116 9.50 6.71 -11.40
CA ALA A 116 8.22 7.38 -11.22
C ALA A 116 7.39 7.34 -12.52
N PRO A 117 6.13 6.87 -12.47
CA PRO A 117 5.27 6.80 -13.64
C PRO A 117 5.03 8.18 -14.28
N GLN A 118 4.93 8.21 -15.61
CA GLN A 118 4.74 9.45 -16.36
C GLN A 118 3.51 10.25 -15.89
N VAL A 119 2.43 9.58 -15.52
CA VAL A 119 1.22 10.22 -15.00
C VAL A 119 1.49 11.06 -13.73
N LYS A 120 2.41 10.61 -12.86
CA LYS A 120 2.79 11.35 -11.65
C LYS A 120 3.67 12.57 -11.98
N LEU A 121 4.58 12.43 -12.94
CA LEU A 121 5.39 13.55 -13.45
C LEU A 121 4.50 14.64 -14.06
N ASP A 122 3.53 14.24 -14.87
CA ASP A 122 2.61 15.16 -15.54
C ASP A 122 1.66 15.86 -14.56
N ALA A 123 1.23 15.17 -13.51
CA ALA A 123 0.45 15.77 -12.43
C ALA A 123 1.25 16.87 -11.71
N VAL A 124 2.51 16.60 -11.37
CA VAL A 124 3.40 17.60 -10.74
C VAL A 124 3.61 18.81 -11.64
N ARG A 125 3.88 18.59 -12.95
CA ARG A 125 4.03 19.69 -13.93
C ARG A 125 2.75 20.52 -14.05
N ARG A 126 1.60 19.86 -14.12
CA ARG A 126 0.27 20.50 -14.24
C ARG A 126 -0.01 21.42 -13.05
N HIS A 127 0.24 20.95 -11.84
CA HIS A 127 -0.04 21.74 -10.63
C HIS A 127 0.97 22.86 -10.40
N GLY A 128 2.23 22.65 -10.74
CA GLY A 128 3.30 23.59 -10.45
C GLY A 128 3.61 24.59 -11.57
N GLY A 129 3.26 24.26 -12.82
CA GLY A 129 3.52 25.11 -13.98
C GLY A 129 4.98 25.52 -14.09
N ALA A 130 5.23 26.82 -14.34
CA ALA A 130 6.57 27.38 -14.49
C ALA A 130 7.39 27.42 -13.18
N MET A 131 6.76 27.20 -12.02
CA MET A 131 7.46 27.26 -10.73
C MET A 131 8.19 25.95 -10.40
N VAL A 132 7.91 24.85 -11.11
CA VAL A 132 8.45 23.52 -10.79
C VAL A 132 9.58 23.13 -11.72
N LYS A 133 10.70 22.69 -11.12
CA LYS A 133 11.77 21.93 -11.77
C LYS A 133 11.76 20.51 -11.22
N ILE A 134 11.51 19.52 -12.08
CA ILE A 134 11.65 18.09 -11.71
C ILE A 134 13.08 17.65 -11.97
N VAL A 135 13.64 16.92 -11.01
CA VAL A 135 14.94 16.23 -11.12
C VAL A 135 14.68 14.76 -10.91
N LEU A 136 15.02 13.94 -11.91
CA LEU A 136 14.93 12.48 -11.81
C LEU A 136 16.26 11.94 -11.33
N ALA A 137 16.29 11.24 -10.18
CA ALA A 137 17.52 10.73 -9.60
C ALA A 137 17.24 9.50 -8.72
N GLY A 138 18.07 8.46 -8.88
CA GLY A 138 17.97 7.20 -8.16
C GLY A 138 16.81 6.32 -8.61
N ASP A 139 16.83 5.06 -8.19
CA ASP A 139 15.80 4.06 -8.49
C ASP A 139 14.75 3.98 -7.37
N SER A 140 15.04 4.54 -6.20
CA SER A 140 14.20 4.48 -4.99
C SER A 140 13.92 5.86 -4.40
N TYR A 141 12.90 5.93 -3.52
CA TYR A 141 12.62 7.14 -2.74
C TYR A 141 13.83 7.57 -1.89
N SER A 142 14.53 6.62 -1.26
CA SER A 142 15.69 6.93 -0.41
C SER A 142 16.82 7.59 -1.19
N GLU A 143 17.09 7.13 -2.41
CA GLU A 143 18.11 7.73 -3.29
C GLU A 143 17.69 9.12 -3.80
N ALA A 144 16.42 9.27 -4.16
CA ALA A 144 15.87 10.58 -4.52
C ALA A 144 15.95 11.56 -3.35
N GLN A 145 15.70 11.10 -2.12
CA GLN A 145 15.83 11.90 -0.90
C GLN A 145 17.28 12.30 -0.63
N ALA A 146 18.24 11.38 -0.80
CA ALA A 146 19.67 11.70 -0.67
C ALA A 146 20.12 12.77 -1.69
N THR A 147 19.68 12.66 -2.94
CA THR A 147 19.92 13.68 -3.96
C THR A 147 19.29 15.02 -3.60
N ALA A 148 18.06 15.01 -3.05
CA ALA A 148 17.41 16.24 -2.60
C ALA A 148 18.17 16.89 -1.44
N ALA A 149 18.70 16.12 -0.50
CA ALA A 149 19.53 16.63 0.60
C ALA A 149 20.83 17.28 0.09
N GLN A 150 21.50 16.64 -0.88
CA GLN A 150 22.67 17.21 -1.53
C GLN A 150 22.35 18.55 -2.22
N LEU A 151 21.30 18.59 -3.05
CA LEU A 151 20.87 19.81 -3.74
C LEU A 151 20.41 20.90 -2.77
N GLN A 152 19.84 20.52 -1.64
CA GLN A 152 19.49 21.44 -0.56
C GLN A 152 20.75 22.11 0.02
N ALA A 153 21.77 21.33 0.34
CA ALA A 153 23.03 21.84 0.88
C ALA A 153 23.74 22.79 -0.12
N GLU A 154 23.78 22.41 -1.41
CA GLU A 154 24.41 23.21 -2.47
C GLU A 154 23.71 24.55 -2.70
N ARG A 155 22.37 24.60 -2.63
CA ARG A 155 21.57 25.77 -3.03
C ARG A 155 21.04 26.58 -1.85
N GLY A 156 21.14 26.06 -0.63
CA GLY A 156 20.53 26.64 0.55
C GLY A 156 19.00 26.70 0.49
N ALA A 157 18.38 25.85 -0.34
CA ALA A 157 16.93 25.80 -0.51
C ALA A 157 16.24 25.27 0.76
N ILE A 158 14.96 25.62 0.95
CA ILE A 158 14.19 25.17 2.10
C ILE A 158 13.57 23.80 1.80
N PHE A 159 13.92 22.78 2.58
CA PHE A 159 13.30 21.47 2.46
C PHE A 159 11.89 21.48 3.02
N VAL A 160 10.92 21.01 2.27
CA VAL A 160 9.54 20.79 2.73
C VAL A 160 9.34 19.29 2.96
N HIS A 161 9.38 18.92 4.25
CA HIS A 161 9.30 17.52 4.65
C HIS A 161 7.89 16.95 4.43
N PRO A 162 7.73 15.72 3.94
CA PRO A 162 6.41 15.15 3.64
C PRO A 162 5.53 14.86 4.87
N PHE A 163 6.10 14.83 6.10
CA PHE A 163 5.39 14.50 7.32
C PHE A 163 6.06 15.00 8.62
N ASP A 164 7.38 15.11 8.71
CA ASP A 164 8.10 15.40 9.96
C ASP A 164 8.51 16.89 10.04
N ASP A 165 7.53 17.76 10.04
CA ASP A 165 7.66 19.21 10.20
C ASP A 165 6.39 19.69 10.92
N LEU A 166 6.52 20.45 12.00
CA LEU A 166 5.40 20.86 12.84
C LEU A 166 4.37 21.71 12.08
N ALA A 167 4.80 22.57 11.15
CA ALA A 167 3.88 23.32 10.32
C ALA A 167 3.14 22.42 9.31
N VAL A 168 3.80 21.37 8.81
CA VAL A 168 3.14 20.35 7.99
C VAL A 168 2.11 19.59 8.83
N ILE A 169 2.49 19.11 10.01
CA ILE A 169 1.62 18.38 10.94
C ILE A 169 0.40 19.23 11.31
N ALA A 170 0.61 20.52 11.64
CA ALA A 170 -0.47 21.44 11.96
C ALA A 170 -1.45 21.61 10.78
N GLY A 171 -0.95 21.75 9.55
CA GLY A 171 -1.78 21.79 8.36
C GLY A 171 -2.65 20.53 8.20
N GLN A 172 -2.09 19.34 8.45
CA GLN A 172 -2.82 18.07 8.38
C GLN A 172 -3.87 17.95 9.51
N GLY A 173 -3.59 18.49 10.69
CA GLY A 173 -4.52 18.48 11.82
C GLY A 173 -5.84 19.20 11.55
N THR A 174 -5.90 20.12 10.56
CA THR A 174 -7.15 20.78 10.15
C THR A 174 -8.24 19.82 9.70
N VAL A 175 -7.89 18.63 9.21
CA VAL A 175 -8.85 17.57 8.87
C VAL A 175 -9.69 17.17 10.09
N ALA A 176 -9.06 17.08 11.27
CA ALA A 176 -9.76 16.77 12.52
C ALA A 176 -10.71 17.90 12.94
N LEU A 177 -10.30 19.17 12.82
CA LEU A 177 -11.20 20.32 13.11
C LEU A 177 -12.46 20.27 12.26
N GLU A 178 -12.31 19.94 10.97
CA GLU A 178 -13.46 19.81 10.06
C GLU A 178 -14.39 18.68 10.49
N ILE A 179 -13.86 17.49 10.81
CA ILE A 179 -14.66 16.34 11.28
C ILE A 179 -15.46 16.70 12.53
N LEU A 180 -14.81 17.28 13.53
CA LEU A 180 -15.46 17.63 14.80
C LEU A 180 -16.54 18.69 14.64
N ARG A 181 -16.38 19.61 13.67
CA ARG A 181 -17.38 20.62 13.32
C ARG A 181 -18.54 20.03 12.52
N GLN A 182 -18.24 19.16 11.54
CA GLN A 182 -19.23 18.55 10.65
C GLN A 182 -20.08 17.48 11.35
N HIS A 183 -19.52 16.84 12.40
CA HIS A 183 -20.24 15.84 13.19
C HIS A 183 -20.14 16.13 14.70
N PRO A 184 -20.98 17.02 15.21
CA PRO A 184 -21.01 17.32 16.65
C PRO A 184 -21.61 16.21 17.50
N GLY A 185 -22.24 15.22 16.86
CA GLY A 185 -22.82 14.05 17.51
C GLY A 185 -21.78 13.07 18.10
N PRO A 186 -22.24 11.96 18.67
CA PRO A 186 -21.34 10.94 19.23
C PRO A 186 -20.42 10.36 18.18
N LEU A 187 -19.10 10.41 18.43
CA LEU A 187 -18.05 9.74 17.68
C LEU A 187 -17.41 8.65 18.55
N HIS A 188 -17.34 7.45 18.04
CA HIS A 188 -16.65 6.36 18.75
C HIS A 188 -15.15 6.35 18.41
N ALA A 189 -14.81 6.34 17.12
CA ALA A 189 -13.43 6.28 16.67
C ALA A 189 -13.21 6.95 15.31
N VAL A 190 -11.99 7.46 15.12
CA VAL A 190 -11.48 7.97 13.84
C VAL A 190 -10.30 7.12 13.40
N PHE A 191 -10.39 6.55 12.20
CA PHE A 191 -9.35 5.71 11.59
C PHE A 191 -8.56 6.54 10.58
N VAL A 192 -7.23 6.53 10.73
CA VAL A 192 -6.33 7.40 9.97
C VAL A 192 -5.25 6.56 9.29
N PRO A 193 -5.03 6.69 7.96
CA PRO A 193 -3.97 5.97 7.27
C PRO A 193 -2.60 6.56 7.64
N VAL A 194 -1.62 5.68 7.84
CA VAL A 194 -0.32 6.08 8.39
C VAL A 194 0.83 5.63 7.50
N GLY A 195 1.59 6.61 7.00
CA GLY A 195 2.95 6.40 6.50
C GLY A 195 3.96 6.93 7.53
N GLY A 196 4.56 8.09 7.27
CA GLY A 196 5.48 8.74 8.21
C GLY A 196 4.83 9.38 9.44
N GLY A 197 3.49 9.39 9.54
CA GLY A 197 2.74 9.78 10.73
C GLY A 197 2.19 11.21 10.77
N GLY A 198 2.48 12.07 9.77
CA GLY A 198 2.09 13.50 9.83
C GLY A 198 0.59 13.76 9.94
N LEU A 199 -0.24 13.02 9.21
CA LEU A 199 -1.71 13.13 9.31
C LEU A 199 -2.20 12.62 10.67
N LEU A 200 -1.76 11.42 11.05
CA LEU A 200 -2.15 10.80 12.33
C LEU A 200 -1.77 11.68 13.52
N ALA A 201 -0.53 12.18 13.56
CA ALA A 201 -0.04 13.03 14.64
C ALA A 201 -0.85 14.34 14.78
N GLY A 202 -1.08 15.04 13.67
CA GLY A 202 -1.86 16.29 13.67
C GLY A 202 -3.32 16.07 14.07
N MET A 203 -3.96 15.02 13.52
CA MET A 203 -5.34 14.69 13.86
C MET A 203 -5.49 14.22 15.30
N ALA A 204 -4.60 13.34 15.77
CA ALA A 204 -4.66 12.80 17.12
C ALA A 204 -4.49 13.91 18.18
N ALA A 205 -3.49 14.78 18.01
CA ALA A 205 -3.31 15.92 18.90
C ALA A 205 -4.55 16.83 18.96
N CYS A 206 -5.15 17.13 17.80
CA CYS A 206 -6.35 17.93 17.70
C CYS A 206 -7.56 17.26 18.37
N ILE A 207 -7.82 15.99 18.09
CA ILE A 207 -8.96 15.25 18.64
C ILE A 207 -8.82 15.11 20.15
N LYS A 208 -7.65 14.72 20.64
CA LYS A 208 -7.43 14.52 22.08
C LYS A 208 -7.51 15.81 22.89
N ALA A 209 -7.14 16.94 22.29
CA ALA A 209 -7.29 18.24 22.94
C ALA A 209 -8.76 18.72 22.99
N LEU A 210 -9.61 18.35 22.03
CA LEU A 210 -10.99 18.85 21.92
C LEU A 210 -12.06 17.85 22.36
N ARG A 211 -11.83 16.57 22.08
CA ARG A 211 -12.75 15.45 22.35
C ARG A 211 -11.93 14.20 22.76
N PRO A 212 -11.35 14.19 23.98
CA PRO A 212 -10.42 13.14 24.43
C PRO A 212 -11.07 11.75 24.50
N GLU A 213 -12.40 11.67 24.59
CA GLU A 213 -13.17 10.43 24.60
C GLU A 213 -13.16 9.72 23.23
N VAL A 214 -12.94 10.44 22.13
CA VAL A 214 -12.92 9.87 20.78
C VAL A 214 -11.62 9.11 20.58
N ARG A 215 -11.71 7.85 20.19
CA ARG A 215 -10.54 7.02 19.89
C ARG A 215 -9.92 7.40 18.55
N VAL A 216 -8.60 7.48 18.53
CA VAL A 216 -7.81 7.72 17.31
C VAL A 216 -7.00 6.48 17.00
N ILE A 217 -7.29 5.85 15.88
CA ILE A 217 -6.71 4.57 15.48
C ILE A 217 -5.93 4.76 14.18
N GLY A 218 -4.62 4.51 14.24
CA GLY A 218 -3.76 4.50 13.06
C GLY A 218 -3.88 3.18 12.31
N VAL A 219 -3.84 3.22 10.97
CA VAL A 219 -3.89 2.04 10.13
C VAL A 219 -2.72 2.02 9.16
N GLN A 220 -1.98 0.93 9.14
CA GLN A 220 -0.85 0.69 8.22
C GLN A 220 -1.05 -0.58 7.40
N ALA A 221 -0.43 -0.63 6.22
CA ALA A 221 -0.23 -1.89 5.52
C ALA A 221 0.70 -2.78 6.35
N ALA A 222 0.42 -4.08 6.40
CA ALA A 222 1.17 -5.04 7.22
C ALA A 222 2.65 -5.15 6.80
N ASP A 223 2.94 -4.86 5.53
CA ASP A 223 4.27 -4.88 4.94
C ASP A 223 4.99 -3.50 4.95
N ALA A 224 4.38 -2.48 5.62
CA ALA A 224 4.94 -1.14 5.76
C ALA A 224 4.53 -0.52 7.12
N ASP A 225 4.75 -1.24 8.23
CA ASP A 225 4.21 -1.00 9.56
C ASP A 225 5.16 -0.26 10.52
N ALA A 226 6.02 0.63 10.00
CA ALA A 226 7.06 1.31 10.77
C ALA A 226 6.54 2.05 12.03
N MET A 227 5.36 2.70 11.98
CA MET A 227 4.80 3.40 13.15
C MET A 227 4.33 2.41 14.21
N ALA A 228 3.65 1.34 13.81
CA ALA A 228 3.16 0.33 14.74
C ALA A 228 4.32 -0.33 15.49
N ARG A 229 5.37 -0.77 14.77
CA ARG A 229 6.58 -1.33 15.39
C ARG A 229 7.31 -0.32 16.27
N SER A 230 7.36 0.94 15.85
CA SER A 230 8.02 1.98 16.65
C SER A 230 7.28 2.24 17.97
N LEU A 231 5.95 2.27 17.95
CA LEU A 231 5.15 2.43 19.17
C LEU A 231 5.25 1.21 20.10
N GLU A 232 5.30 0.01 19.55
CA GLU A 232 5.50 -1.23 20.32
C GLU A 232 6.91 -1.30 20.94
N ALA A 233 7.93 -0.86 20.19
CA ALA A 233 9.32 -0.83 20.68
C ALA A 233 9.60 0.33 21.64
N GLY A 234 8.77 1.37 21.66
CA GLY A 234 9.02 2.60 22.42
C GLY A 234 10.07 3.54 21.80
N GLU A 235 10.62 3.20 20.63
CA GLU A 235 11.61 3.96 19.87
C GLU A 235 11.36 3.86 18.36
N ARG A 236 11.96 4.74 17.57
CA ARG A 236 11.79 4.73 16.11
C ARG A 236 12.52 3.55 15.47
N VAL A 237 11.77 2.63 14.89
CA VAL A 237 12.28 1.47 14.15
C VAL A 237 12.44 1.82 12.67
N THR A 238 13.53 1.33 12.06
CA THR A 238 13.73 1.37 10.60
C THR A 238 13.47 -0.02 10.03
N LEU A 239 12.58 -0.11 9.05
CA LEU A 239 12.28 -1.35 8.35
C LEU A 239 13.36 -1.65 7.31
N ASP A 240 13.81 -2.88 7.21
CA ASP A 240 14.76 -3.33 6.19
C ASP A 240 14.09 -3.28 4.80
N GLU A 241 12.87 -3.82 4.71
CA GLU A 241 12.06 -3.88 3.50
C GLU A 241 10.67 -3.30 3.75
N ILE A 242 10.03 -2.79 2.69
CA ILE A 242 8.65 -2.27 2.73
C ILE A 242 7.89 -2.72 1.49
N GLY A 243 6.62 -3.07 1.69
CA GLY A 243 5.69 -3.27 0.59
C GLY A 243 5.31 -1.96 -0.09
N LEU A 244 5.14 -2.00 -1.40
CA LEU A 244 4.88 -0.80 -2.23
C LEU A 244 3.46 -0.77 -2.80
N PHE A 245 2.58 -1.67 -2.35
CA PHE A 245 1.19 -1.64 -2.81
C PHE A 245 0.48 -0.35 -2.36
N ALA A 246 0.60 0.02 -1.08
CA ALA A 246 0.12 1.29 -0.55
C ALA A 246 1.25 2.35 -0.57
N ASP A 247 1.76 2.68 -1.77
CA ASP A 247 2.95 3.50 -2.00
C ASP A 247 2.90 4.89 -1.35
N GLY A 248 1.72 5.51 -1.24
CA GLY A 248 1.53 6.79 -0.55
C GLY A 248 1.83 6.75 0.96
N THR A 249 1.89 5.56 1.56
CA THR A 249 2.17 5.32 2.98
C THR A 249 3.39 4.42 3.22
N ALA A 250 4.09 3.99 2.18
CA ALA A 250 5.26 3.13 2.25
C ALA A 250 6.50 3.92 2.74
N VAL A 251 6.77 3.87 4.04
CA VAL A 251 7.84 4.61 4.71
C VAL A 251 8.66 3.66 5.56
N LYS A 252 9.99 3.64 5.36
CA LYS A 252 10.91 2.78 6.14
C LYS A 252 11.05 3.22 7.60
N GLN A 253 11.02 4.52 7.88
CA GLN A 253 11.15 5.07 9.23
C GLN A 253 10.22 6.27 9.40
N VAL A 254 9.56 6.33 10.54
CA VAL A 254 8.68 7.45 10.93
C VAL A 254 9.49 8.67 11.37
N GLY A 255 8.86 9.84 11.38
CA GLY A 255 9.50 11.07 11.82
C GLY A 255 9.73 11.12 13.33
N THR A 256 10.59 12.03 13.77
CA THR A 256 10.85 12.26 15.20
C THR A 256 9.66 12.92 15.88
N HIS A 257 9.15 14.02 15.30
CA HIS A 257 7.98 14.73 15.83
C HIS A 257 6.73 13.87 15.72
N THR A 258 6.55 13.19 14.57
CA THR A 258 5.35 12.35 14.37
C THR A 258 5.31 11.18 15.33
N PHE A 259 6.45 10.52 15.59
CA PHE A 259 6.54 9.45 16.58
C PHE A 259 6.20 9.92 18.00
N ALA A 260 6.80 11.03 18.45
CA ALA A 260 6.55 11.58 19.78
C ALA A 260 5.05 11.91 19.99
N LEU A 261 4.43 12.57 19.02
CA LEU A 261 2.99 12.93 19.08
C LEU A 261 2.09 11.68 19.02
N CYS A 262 2.41 10.71 18.13
CA CYS A 262 1.62 9.48 18.04
C CYS A 262 1.72 8.66 19.35
N ARG A 263 2.90 8.55 19.94
CA ARG A 263 3.08 7.87 21.23
C ARG A 263 2.24 8.48 22.36
N GLN A 264 2.02 9.78 22.30
CA GLN A 264 1.23 10.51 23.32
C GLN A 264 -0.29 10.43 23.08
N HIS A 265 -0.75 10.42 21.83
CA HIS A 265 -2.14 10.72 21.51
C HIS A 265 -2.90 9.60 20.76
N VAL A 266 -2.22 8.56 20.28
CA VAL A 266 -2.85 7.48 19.51
C VAL A 266 -3.27 6.35 20.44
N ASP A 267 -4.51 5.89 20.31
CA ASP A 267 -5.07 4.84 21.16
C ASP A 267 -4.69 3.43 20.71
N ALA A 268 -4.54 3.22 19.39
CA ALA A 268 -4.18 1.92 18.83
C ALA A 268 -3.62 2.04 17.40
N MET A 269 -2.89 1.01 17.00
CA MET A 269 -2.47 0.80 15.61
C MET A 269 -3.05 -0.51 15.09
N LEU A 270 -3.50 -0.52 13.85
CA LEU A 270 -3.95 -1.69 13.11
C LEU A 270 -3.08 -1.93 11.89
N ARG A 271 -2.90 -3.19 11.55
CA ARG A 271 -2.21 -3.65 10.35
C ARG A 271 -3.19 -4.38 9.46
N VAL A 272 -3.23 -4.04 8.18
CA VAL A 272 -4.12 -4.65 7.19
C VAL A 272 -3.31 -5.16 6.01
N ASP A 273 -3.73 -6.26 5.43
CA ASP A 273 -3.11 -6.81 4.23
C ASP A 273 -3.63 -6.14 2.94
N ASN A 274 -3.01 -6.49 1.83
CA ASN A 274 -3.33 -5.90 0.54
C ASN A 274 -4.74 -6.28 0.05
N ASP A 275 -5.25 -7.43 0.44
CA ASP A 275 -6.58 -7.90 0.05
C ASP A 275 -7.67 -7.11 0.78
N ALA A 276 -7.48 -6.84 2.07
CA ALA A 276 -8.35 -5.97 2.85
C ALA A 276 -8.36 -4.53 2.30
N ILE A 277 -7.20 -4.02 1.83
CA ILE A 277 -7.11 -2.71 1.19
C ILE A 277 -7.91 -2.70 -0.12
N CYS A 278 -7.76 -3.72 -0.97
CA CYS A 278 -8.50 -3.85 -2.23
C CYS A 278 -10.02 -3.93 -1.98
N ALA A 279 -10.44 -4.69 -0.98
CA ALA A 279 -11.84 -4.76 -0.56
C ALA A 279 -12.37 -3.40 -0.09
N ALA A 280 -11.57 -2.64 0.66
CA ALA A 280 -11.94 -1.29 1.10
C ALA A 280 -12.06 -0.30 -0.07
N ILE A 281 -11.19 -0.39 -1.09
CA ILE A 281 -11.31 0.42 -2.32
C ILE A 281 -12.66 0.15 -3.00
N ARG A 282 -13.06 -1.12 -3.13
CA ARG A 282 -14.36 -1.49 -3.69
C ARG A 282 -15.52 -0.96 -2.86
N ASP A 283 -15.45 -1.07 -1.54
CA ASP A 283 -16.51 -0.56 -0.66
C ASP A 283 -16.69 0.96 -0.78
N ILE A 284 -15.59 1.72 -0.81
CA ILE A 284 -15.63 3.17 -1.05
C ILE A 284 -16.27 3.46 -2.41
N TYR A 285 -15.89 2.71 -3.46
CA TYR A 285 -16.49 2.87 -4.77
C TYR A 285 -18.00 2.57 -4.77
N GLN A 286 -18.44 1.55 -4.06
CA GLN A 286 -19.86 1.20 -4.00
C GLN A 286 -20.71 2.29 -3.34
N ASP A 287 -20.21 2.94 -2.28
CA ASP A 287 -20.91 4.02 -1.61
C ASP A 287 -20.77 5.38 -2.30
N THR A 288 -19.61 5.67 -2.93
CA THR A 288 -19.29 7.02 -3.38
C THR A 288 -19.10 7.18 -4.90
N ARG A 289 -18.95 6.09 -5.66
CA ARG A 289 -18.51 6.05 -7.08
C ARG A 289 -17.13 6.66 -7.33
N SER A 290 -16.33 6.86 -6.28
CA SER A 290 -14.93 7.29 -6.38
C SER A 290 -13.99 6.12 -6.12
N VAL A 291 -12.86 6.11 -6.81
CA VAL A 291 -11.83 5.07 -6.64
C VAL A 291 -10.63 5.69 -5.92
N PRO A 292 -10.44 5.44 -4.61
CA PRO A 292 -9.25 5.90 -3.89
C PRO A 292 -8.00 5.10 -4.30
N GLU A 293 -6.83 5.67 -4.07
CA GLU A 293 -5.58 4.92 -4.12
C GLU A 293 -5.48 3.94 -2.93
N PRO A 294 -4.62 2.91 -2.97
CA PRO A 294 -4.48 1.94 -1.88
C PRO A 294 -4.25 2.59 -0.52
N SER A 295 -3.36 3.59 -0.43
CA SER A 295 -3.15 4.36 0.80
C SER A 295 -4.39 5.13 1.26
N GLY A 296 -5.25 5.53 0.32
CA GLY A 296 -6.51 6.23 0.59
C GLY A 296 -7.58 5.33 1.22
N ALA A 297 -7.49 4.03 1.03
CA ALA A 297 -8.45 3.05 1.53
C ALA A 297 -8.01 2.37 2.85
N LEU A 298 -6.77 2.54 3.29
CA LEU A 298 -6.22 1.91 4.51
C LEU A 298 -7.13 2.12 5.73
N ALA A 299 -7.57 3.35 5.96
CA ALA A 299 -8.39 3.68 7.12
C ALA A 299 -9.68 2.86 7.16
N LEU A 300 -10.34 2.69 6.02
CA LEU A 300 -11.55 1.88 5.93
C LEU A 300 -11.26 0.39 6.11
N ALA A 301 -10.16 -0.12 5.57
CA ALA A 301 -9.74 -1.51 5.79
C ALA A 301 -9.56 -1.81 7.29
N GLY A 302 -8.86 -0.91 8.01
CA GLY A 302 -8.70 -1.01 9.46
C GLY A 302 -10.01 -0.88 10.24
N LEU A 303 -10.91 0.02 9.82
CA LEU A 303 -12.24 0.15 10.41
C LEU A 303 -13.04 -1.15 10.30
N LYS A 304 -13.05 -1.79 9.15
CA LYS A 304 -13.71 -3.09 8.92
C LYS A 304 -13.13 -4.17 9.83
N GLN A 305 -11.81 -4.28 9.91
CA GLN A 305 -11.12 -5.21 10.80
C GLN A 305 -11.45 -4.96 12.27
N TYR A 306 -11.51 -3.69 12.68
CA TYR A 306 -11.87 -3.29 14.04
C TYR A 306 -13.29 -3.73 14.40
N VAL A 307 -14.28 -3.50 13.53
CA VAL A 307 -15.67 -3.92 13.75
C VAL A 307 -15.77 -5.44 13.81
N ALA A 308 -15.13 -6.17 12.90
CA ALA A 308 -15.13 -7.64 12.89
C ALA A 308 -14.53 -8.22 14.18
N ALA A 309 -13.42 -7.67 14.68
CA ALA A 309 -12.81 -8.13 15.93
C ALA A 309 -13.70 -7.89 17.15
N HIS A 310 -14.50 -6.83 17.18
CA HIS A 310 -15.44 -6.56 18.27
C HIS A 310 -16.68 -7.47 18.20
N ALA A 311 -17.18 -7.76 17.01
CA ALA A 311 -18.28 -8.70 16.80
C ALA A 311 -17.91 -10.12 17.28
N CYS A 312 -16.69 -10.59 17.00
CA CYS A 312 -16.18 -11.88 17.46
C CYS A 312 -16.08 -11.99 19.00
N LEU A 313 -16.04 -10.86 19.72
CA LEU A 313 -15.96 -10.82 21.17
C LEU A 313 -17.33 -10.57 21.85
N ASP A 314 -18.44 -10.64 21.10
CA ASP A 314 -19.79 -10.23 21.55
C ASP A 314 -19.81 -8.81 22.17
N LYS A 315 -18.89 -7.97 21.78
CA LYS A 315 -18.79 -6.59 22.24
C LYS A 315 -19.36 -5.67 21.17
N HIS A 316 -20.43 -5.00 21.49
CA HIS A 316 -20.88 -3.88 20.65
C HIS A 316 -19.77 -2.81 20.60
N VAL A 317 -19.43 -2.38 19.37
CA VAL A 317 -18.67 -1.15 19.20
C VAL A 317 -19.50 -0.04 19.83
N GLY A 318 -18.93 0.73 20.77
CA GLY A 318 -19.65 1.72 21.59
C GLY A 318 -20.52 2.67 20.77
N GLY A 319 -21.51 3.27 21.38
CA GLY A 319 -22.45 4.18 20.70
C GLY A 319 -21.71 5.37 20.06
N GLY A 320 -21.99 5.62 18.77
CA GLY A 320 -21.39 6.70 18.00
C GLY A 320 -20.93 6.27 16.61
N ALA A 321 -20.66 7.26 15.75
CA ALA A 321 -20.20 7.02 14.39
C ALA A 321 -18.71 6.60 14.36
N LEU A 322 -18.36 5.83 13.36
CA LEU A 322 -16.99 5.49 12.98
C LEU A 322 -16.60 6.34 11.77
N VAL A 323 -15.43 6.98 11.81
CA VAL A 323 -14.94 7.82 10.69
C VAL A 323 -13.70 7.19 10.08
N ALA A 324 -13.70 7.01 8.77
CA ALA A 324 -12.50 6.63 8.02
C ALA A 324 -12.04 7.78 7.10
N ILE A 325 -10.74 8.05 7.08
CA ILE A 325 -10.17 9.08 6.21
C ILE A 325 -9.85 8.48 4.84
N VAL A 326 -10.56 8.92 3.81
CA VAL A 326 -10.22 8.62 2.41
C VAL A 326 -9.16 9.63 1.98
N SER A 327 -7.89 9.29 2.17
CA SER A 327 -6.80 10.26 2.20
C SER A 327 -6.26 10.67 0.82
N GLY A 328 -6.57 9.91 -0.24
CA GLY A 328 -6.14 10.24 -1.59
C GLY A 328 -6.67 9.30 -2.67
N ALA A 329 -6.58 9.76 -3.93
CA ALA A 329 -7.04 9.05 -5.12
C ALA A 329 -6.02 9.09 -6.30
N ASN A 330 -4.75 9.41 -6.05
CA ASN A 330 -3.71 9.49 -7.08
C ASN A 330 -3.22 8.10 -7.53
N MET A 331 -4.14 7.23 -7.89
CA MET A 331 -3.84 5.89 -8.34
C MET A 331 -3.52 5.86 -9.84
N ASN A 332 -2.52 5.06 -10.24
CA ASN A 332 -2.34 4.71 -11.64
C ASN A 332 -3.49 3.78 -12.08
N PHE A 333 -4.10 4.09 -13.22
CA PHE A 333 -5.26 3.35 -13.75
C PHE A 333 -4.99 1.85 -13.92
N ASP A 334 -3.76 1.47 -14.30
CA ASP A 334 -3.37 0.07 -14.47
C ASP A 334 -3.49 -0.77 -13.19
N ARG A 335 -3.44 -0.12 -12.01
CA ARG A 335 -3.65 -0.79 -10.72
C ARG A 335 -5.08 -1.27 -10.49
N LEU A 336 -6.06 -0.69 -11.20
CA LEU A 336 -7.46 -1.10 -11.05
C LEU A 336 -7.67 -2.58 -11.33
N ARG A 337 -6.91 -3.13 -12.26
CA ARG A 337 -6.97 -4.56 -12.57
C ARG A 337 -6.60 -5.41 -11.36
N PHE A 338 -5.48 -5.08 -10.72
CA PHE A 338 -5.03 -5.77 -9.51
C PHE A 338 -6.04 -5.63 -8.36
N VAL A 339 -6.58 -4.41 -8.16
CA VAL A 339 -7.58 -4.14 -7.13
C VAL A 339 -8.85 -4.97 -7.38
N ALA A 340 -9.35 -4.99 -8.62
CA ALA A 340 -10.57 -5.72 -8.97
C ALA A 340 -10.43 -7.24 -8.72
N GLU A 341 -9.26 -7.81 -9.03
CA GLU A 341 -9.00 -9.24 -8.85
C GLU A 341 -8.86 -9.64 -7.37
N ARG A 342 -8.35 -8.75 -6.52
CA ARG A 342 -8.10 -9.05 -5.11
C ARG A 342 -9.21 -8.61 -4.16
N ALA A 343 -10.09 -7.72 -4.59
CA ALA A 343 -11.17 -7.22 -3.76
C ALA A 343 -12.15 -8.32 -3.34
N GLU A 344 -12.39 -9.32 -4.19
CA GLU A 344 -13.26 -10.46 -3.87
C GLU A 344 -12.62 -11.39 -2.84
N VAL A 345 -11.30 -11.62 -2.93
CA VAL A 345 -10.54 -12.41 -1.95
C VAL A 345 -10.55 -11.71 -0.58
N GLY A 346 -10.28 -10.41 -0.54
CA GLY A 346 -10.27 -9.62 0.69
C GLY A 346 -11.62 -9.54 1.43
N GLU A 347 -12.73 -9.79 0.72
CA GLU A 347 -14.07 -9.95 1.31
C GLU A 347 -14.41 -11.42 1.65
N GLN A 348 -13.47 -12.34 1.43
CA GLN A 348 -13.71 -13.78 1.56
C GLN A 348 -14.83 -14.30 0.65
N ARG A 349 -15.00 -13.65 -0.51
CA ARG A 349 -16.02 -13.99 -1.51
C ARG A 349 -15.49 -14.81 -2.66
N GLU A 350 -14.20 -15.08 -2.69
CA GLU A 350 -13.55 -15.99 -3.61
C GLU A 350 -12.65 -16.94 -2.84
N ALA A 351 -12.76 -18.22 -3.15
CA ALA A 351 -11.82 -19.25 -2.73
C ALA A 351 -11.09 -19.78 -3.97
N VAL A 352 -9.78 -19.99 -3.85
CA VAL A 352 -8.95 -20.50 -4.94
C VAL A 352 -8.34 -21.81 -4.52
N PHE A 353 -8.56 -22.86 -5.32
CA PHE A 353 -8.07 -24.21 -5.03
C PHE A 353 -7.26 -24.78 -6.20
N ALA A 354 -6.23 -25.56 -5.87
CA ALA A 354 -5.68 -26.56 -6.77
C ALA A 354 -6.22 -27.93 -6.36
N VAL A 355 -6.99 -28.57 -7.25
CA VAL A 355 -7.62 -29.86 -6.97
C VAL A 355 -7.03 -30.92 -7.90
N THR A 356 -6.54 -32.01 -7.31
CA THR A 356 -6.03 -33.17 -8.05
C THR A 356 -7.10 -34.23 -8.13
N ILE A 357 -7.49 -34.59 -9.36
CA ILE A 357 -8.46 -35.64 -9.62
C ILE A 357 -7.82 -36.77 -10.43
N PRO A 358 -8.31 -38.03 -10.35
CA PRO A 358 -7.88 -39.11 -11.27
C PRO A 358 -8.20 -38.75 -12.73
N GLU A 359 -7.26 -38.97 -13.66
CA GLU A 359 -7.51 -38.78 -15.10
C GLU A 359 -8.28 -40.00 -15.66
N GLN A 360 -9.57 -40.07 -15.33
CA GLN A 360 -10.48 -41.14 -15.71
C GLN A 360 -11.81 -40.56 -16.20
N ARG A 361 -12.47 -41.28 -17.09
CA ARG A 361 -13.82 -40.89 -17.55
C ARG A 361 -14.77 -40.70 -16.36
N GLY A 362 -15.43 -39.55 -16.27
CA GLY A 362 -16.36 -39.21 -15.22
C GLY A 362 -15.76 -38.48 -14.01
N SER A 363 -14.43 -38.41 -13.83
CA SER A 363 -13.81 -37.67 -12.72
C SER A 363 -14.10 -36.19 -12.77
N PHE A 364 -14.05 -35.58 -13.95
CA PHE A 364 -14.43 -34.20 -14.15
C PHE A 364 -15.91 -33.92 -13.73
N ARG A 365 -16.82 -34.85 -14.10
CA ARG A 365 -18.23 -34.75 -13.73
C ARG A 365 -18.44 -34.82 -12.21
N ARG A 366 -17.68 -35.72 -11.54
CA ARG A 366 -17.70 -35.81 -10.06
C ARG A 366 -17.16 -34.52 -9.41
N PHE A 367 -16.10 -33.96 -9.99
CA PHE A 367 -15.54 -32.70 -9.53
C PHE A 367 -16.57 -31.56 -9.64
N CYS A 368 -17.20 -31.41 -10.81
CA CYS A 368 -18.27 -30.40 -10.98
C CYS A 368 -19.47 -30.63 -10.06
N ALA A 369 -19.81 -31.86 -9.75
CA ALA A 369 -20.87 -32.17 -8.79
C ALA A 369 -20.47 -31.76 -7.37
N ALA A 370 -19.20 -31.91 -6.98
CA ALA A 370 -18.69 -31.47 -5.68
C ALA A 370 -18.63 -29.94 -5.55
N LEU A 371 -18.46 -29.20 -6.64
CA LEU A 371 -18.59 -27.73 -6.68
C LEU A 371 -20.02 -27.24 -6.37
N GLY A 372 -21.02 -28.08 -6.62
CA GLY A 372 -22.43 -27.73 -6.37
C GLY A 372 -22.93 -26.57 -7.22
N GLN A 373 -23.62 -25.60 -6.58
CA GLN A 373 -24.23 -24.43 -7.23
C GLN A 373 -23.33 -23.16 -7.12
N HIS A 374 -22.08 -23.30 -6.75
CA HIS A 374 -21.18 -22.16 -6.62
C HIS A 374 -20.82 -21.58 -7.99
N ASN A 375 -20.74 -20.25 -8.07
CA ASN A 375 -20.22 -19.58 -9.25
C ASN A 375 -18.70 -19.78 -9.33
N ILE A 376 -18.24 -20.21 -10.51
CA ILE A 376 -16.82 -20.35 -10.81
C ILE A 376 -16.32 -18.98 -11.27
N THR A 377 -15.26 -18.48 -10.66
CA THR A 377 -14.59 -17.23 -11.04
C THR A 377 -13.42 -17.47 -11.96
N GLU A 378 -12.78 -18.64 -11.83
CA GLU A 378 -11.61 -19.03 -12.62
C GLU A 378 -11.55 -20.54 -12.71
N PHE A 379 -11.13 -21.07 -13.88
CA PHE A 379 -11.03 -22.50 -14.07
C PHE A 379 -9.92 -22.83 -15.08
N ASN A 380 -8.93 -23.61 -14.64
CA ASN A 380 -7.87 -24.11 -15.48
C ASN A 380 -7.79 -25.64 -15.36
N TYR A 381 -8.00 -26.33 -16.45
CA TYR A 381 -7.83 -27.77 -16.57
C TYR A 381 -6.93 -28.10 -17.73
N ARG A 382 -5.90 -28.93 -17.50
CA ARG A 382 -5.00 -29.44 -18.52
C ARG A 382 -4.66 -30.90 -18.27
N ILE A 383 -4.79 -31.71 -19.29
CA ILE A 383 -4.22 -33.06 -19.32
C ILE A 383 -2.70 -32.91 -19.39
N GLY A 384 -2.01 -33.37 -18.35
CA GLY A 384 -0.54 -33.29 -18.26
C GLY A 384 0.11 -34.57 -17.78
N ASP A 385 -0.69 -35.51 -17.22
CA ASP A 385 -0.28 -36.79 -16.70
C ASP A 385 -1.36 -37.82 -17.01
N ALA A 386 -0.97 -39.10 -17.28
CA ALA A 386 -1.92 -40.14 -17.64
C ALA A 386 -2.81 -40.61 -16.47
N ASN A 387 -2.42 -40.34 -15.24
CA ASN A 387 -3.09 -40.81 -14.02
C ASN A 387 -3.81 -39.73 -13.26
N HIS A 388 -3.31 -38.49 -13.34
CA HIS A 388 -3.80 -37.37 -12.53
C HIS A 388 -3.97 -36.09 -13.35
N ALA A 389 -5.06 -35.38 -13.11
CA ALA A 389 -5.29 -34.03 -13.61
C ALA A 389 -5.26 -33.04 -12.46
N HIS A 390 -4.62 -31.92 -12.69
CA HIS A 390 -4.54 -30.82 -11.74
C HIS A 390 -5.41 -29.66 -12.22
N ILE A 391 -6.42 -29.32 -11.43
CA ILE A 391 -7.38 -28.28 -11.72
C ILE A 391 -7.04 -27.07 -10.85
N PHE A 392 -6.83 -25.92 -11.45
CA PHE A 392 -6.82 -24.64 -10.75
C PHE A 392 -8.21 -24.03 -10.89
N VAL A 393 -8.87 -23.74 -9.76
CA VAL A 393 -10.25 -23.23 -9.76
C VAL A 393 -10.43 -22.11 -8.74
N GLY A 394 -11.03 -21.00 -9.18
CA GLY A 394 -11.58 -19.95 -8.35
C GLY A 394 -13.09 -20.14 -8.21
N VAL A 395 -13.61 -20.03 -7.00
CA VAL A 395 -15.02 -20.25 -6.68
C VAL A 395 -15.52 -19.12 -5.81
N GLN A 396 -16.69 -18.58 -6.15
CA GLN A 396 -17.34 -17.56 -5.32
C GLN A 396 -17.88 -18.20 -4.05
N THR A 397 -17.54 -17.64 -2.89
CA THR A 397 -17.97 -18.08 -1.56
C THR A 397 -18.55 -16.90 -0.78
N ALA A 398 -19.42 -17.17 0.19
CA ALA A 398 -20.01 -16.12 1.03
C ALA A 398 -19.25 -15.92 2.35
N SER A 399 -18.44 -16.91 2.77
CA SER A 399 -17.71 -16.88 4.04
C SER A 399 -16.54 -17.87 4.04
N ARG A 400 -15.70 -17.76 5.08
CA ARG A 400 -14.63 -18.71 5.35
C ARG A 400 -15.18 -20.13 5.64
N ASP A 401 -16.28 -20.24 6.35
CA ASP A 401 -16.89 -21.54 6.66
C ASP A 401 -17.35 -22.25 5.39
N GLU A 402 -17.88 -21.52 4.41
CA GLU A 402 -18.24 -22.07 3.10
C GLU A 402 -17.02 -22.54 2.30
N ARG A 403 -15.91 -21.79 2.35
CA ARG A 403 -14.62 -22.21 1.77
C ARG A 403 -14.14 -23.53 2.37
N GLU A 404 -14.17 -23.65 3.70
CA GLU A 404 -13.78 -24.85 4.42
C GLU A 404 -14.71 -26.03 4.10
N ALA A 405 -16.03 -25.78 4.00
CA ALA A 405 -17.01 -26.79 3.61
C ALA A 405 -16.79 -27.30 2.17
N LEU A 406 -16.42 -26.39 1.25
CA LEU A 406 -16.11 -26.76 -0.13
C LEU A 406 -14.83 -27.61 -0.22
N ALA A 407 -13.78 -27.25 0.52
CA ALA A 407 -12.57 -28.06 0.61
C ALA A 407 -12.86 -29.46 1.17
N ALA A 408 -13.73 -29.55 2.21
CA ALA A 408 -14.17 -30.83 2.76
C ALA A 408 -14.98 -31.66 1.75
N ALA A 409 -15.83 -31.02 0.92
CA ALA A 409 -16.58 -31.71 -0.14
C ALA A 409 -15.65 -32.34 -1.20
N PHE A 410 -14.56 -31.67 -1.58
CA PHE A 410 -13.54 -32.23 -2.47
C PHE A 410 -12.81 -33.42 -1.82
N HIS A 411 -12.42 -33.30 -0.54
CA HIS A 411 -11.80 -34.41 0.19
C HIS A 411 -12.72 -35.63 0.32
N ALA A 412 -14.03 -35.42 0.48
CA ALA A 412 -15.01 -36.51 0.53
C ALA A 412 -15.09 -37.31 -0.78
N GLN A 413 -14.70 -36.70 -1.91
CA GLN A 413 -14.55 -37.36 -3.20
C GLN A 413 -13.17 -38.04 -3.39
N GLN A 414 -12.34 -38.04 -2.36
CA GLN A 414 -10.96 -38.52 -2.39
C GLN A 414 -10.07 -37.75 -3.36
N PHE A 415 -10.37 -36.48 -3.61
CA PHE A 415 -9.54 -35.58 -4.39
C PHE A 415 -8.41 -34.99 -3.53
N GLY A 416 -7.25 -34.82 -4.12
CA GLY A 416 -6.20 -34.01 -3.51
C GLY A 416 -6.59 -32.53 -3.57
N VAL A 417 -6.52 -31.81 -2.44
CA VAL A 417 -6.92 -30.40 -2.37
C VAL A 417 -5.80 -29.56 -1.77
N LEU A 418 -5.45 -28.47 -2.44
CA LEU A 418 -4.58 -27.43 -1.92
C LEU A 418 -5.36 -26.12 -1.96
N ASP A 419 -5.63 -25.56 -0.80
CA ASP A 419 -6.22 -24.23 -0.68
C ASP A 419 -5.16 -23.15 -0.99
N LEU A 420 -5.40 -22.38 -2.03
CA LEU A 420 -4.51 -21.31 -2.53
C LEU A 420 -5.08 -19.92 -2.32
N THR A 421 -6.20 -19.80 -1.58
CA THR A 421 -6.92 -18.53 -1.39
C THR A 421 -6.02 -17.44 -0.81
N ASP A 422 -5.16 -17.81 0.14
CA ASP A 422 -4.26 -16.86 0.81
C ASP A 422 -2.82 -16.90 0.23
N ASP A 423 -2.62 -17.66 -0.86
CA ASP A 423 -1.31 -17.90 -1.47
C ASP A 423 -0.93 -16.78 -2.47
N GLU A 424 0.15 -16.03 -2.17
CA GLU A 424 0.60 -14.92 -3.01
C GLU A 424 1.11 -15.36 -4.39
N LEU A 425 1.76 -16.53 -4.51
CA LEU A 425 2.19 -17.05 -5.79
C LEU A 425 0.99 -17.37 -6.69
N ALA A 426 -0.04 -17.98 -6.11
CA ALA A 426 -1.28 -18.27 -6.82
C ALA A 426 -1.99 -16.99 -7.28
N LYS A 427 -2.15 -16.02 -6.39
CA LYS A 427 -2.85 -14.75 -6.67
C LYS A 427 -2.13 -13.90 -7.73
N LEU A 428 -0.80 -13.86 -7.71
CA LEU A 428 -0.03 -12.99 -8.58
C LEU A 428 0.34 -13.63 -9.91
N HIS A 429 0.52 -14.94 -9.95
CA HIS A 429 1.13 -15.62 -11.09
C HIS A 429 0.33 -16.82 -11.58
N LEU A 430 0.03 -17.80 -10.72
CA LEU A 430 -0.53 -19.07 -11.19
C LEU A 430 -1.93 -18.94 -11.78
N ARG A 431 -2.76 -18.05 -11.23
CA ARG A 431 -4.11 -17.79 -11.75
C ARG A 431 -4.14 -17.27 -13.21
N HIS A 432 -2.99 -16.81 -13.72
CA HIS A 432 -2.86 -16.30 -15.10
C HIS A 432 -2.08 -17.25 -16.00
N MET A 433 -1.62 -18.37 -15.45
CA MET A 433 -0.84 -19.36 -16.19
C MET A 433 -1.73 -20.56 -16.53
N ILE A 434 -1.90 -20.81 -17.80
CA ILE A 434 -2.49 -22.05 -18.29
C ILE A 434 -1.46 -23.14 -18.02
N GLY A 435 -1.73 -24.00 -17.03
CA GLY A 435 -0.84 -24.96 -16.44
C GLY A 435 0.13 -25.62 -17.41
N GLY A 436 1.37 -25.74 -17.03
CA GLY A 436 2.39 -26.23 -17.91
C GLY A 436 3.53 -26.90 -17.18
N ARG A 437 3.38 -28.20 -16.85
CA ARG A 437 4.54 -29.04 -16.68
C ARG A 437 5.23 -29.21 -18.04
N SER A 438 6.54 -28.98 -18.07
CA SER A 438 7.34 -29.24 -19.26
C SER A 438 8.34 -30.34 -18.96
N SER A 439 8.30 -31.44 -19.72
CA SER A 439 9.31 -32.49 -19.65
C SER A 439 10.70 -32.02 -20.12
N LEU A 440 10.75 -30.83 -20.73
CA LEU A 440 11.97 -30.20 -21.21
C LEU A 440 12.64 -29.30 -20.14
N ALA A 441 11.93 -28.94 -19.06
CA ALA A 441 12.45 -28.11 -17.99
C ALA A 441 13.21 -28.96 -16.96
N GLN A 442 14.39 -29.49 -17.35
CA GLN A 442 15.29 -30.21 -16.45
C GLN A 442 16.04 -29.20 -15.57
N ASP A 443 16.37 -29.57 -14.32
CA ASP A 443 17.10 -28.75 -13.35
C ASP A 443 16.50 -27.34 -13.15
N GLU A 444 15.19 -27.22 -13.32
CA GLU A 444 14.50 -25.94 -13.21
C GLU A 444 14.49 -25.43 -11.76
N ARG A 445 14.90 -24.16 -11.59
CA ARG A 445 14.79 -23.38 -10.36
C ARG A 445 13.79 -22.27 -10.59
N LEU A 446 12.82 -22.11 -9.69
CA LEU A 446 11.79 -21.09 -9.80
C LEU A 446 12.05 -19.96 -8.82
N TYR A 447 12.16 -18.73 -9.33
CA TYR A 447 12.39 -17.54 -8.54
C TYR A 447 11.36 -16.46 -8.86
N ARG A 448 10.94 -15.76 -7.82
CA ARG A 448 10.16 -14.54 -7.94
C ARG A 448 11.05 -13.35 -7.62
N PHE A 449 11.23 -12.44 -8.58
CA PHE A 449 12.05 -11.22 -8.44
C PHE A 449 11.18 -9.98 -8.38
N GLU A 450 11.69 -8.97 -7.69
CA GLU A 450 11.20 -7.59 -7.77
C GLU A 450 12.28 -6.71 -8.39
N PHE A 451 11.97 -5.99 -9.47
CA PHE A 451 12.91 -5.06 -10.10
C PHE A 451 12.24 -3.74 -10.50
N PRO A 452 13.03 -2.62 -10.57
CA PRO A 452 12.48 -1.32 -10.87
C PRO A 452 11.83 -1.28 -12.26
N GLU A 453 10.63 -0.68 -12.35
CA GLU A 453 9.89 -0.47 -13.60
C GLU A 453 10.51 0.69 -14.38
N ARG A 454 11.56 0.38 -15.13
CA ARG A 454 12.22 1.34 -16.01
C ARG A 454 12.66 0.67 -17.32
N PRO A 455 12.77 1.44 -18.42
CA PRO A 455 13.33 0.93 -19.66
C PRO A 455 14.71 0.31 -19.44
N GLY A 456 14.90 -0.89 -19.97
CA GLY A 456 16.16 -1.62 -19.87
C GLY A 456 16.34 -2.50 -18.62
N ALA A 457 15.43 -2.51 -17.64
CA ALA A 457 15.55 -3.36 -16.45
C ALA A 457 15.57 -4.85 -16.82
N LEU A 458 14.70 -5.29 -17.72
CA LEU A 458 14.71 -6.66 -18.23
C LEU A 458 15.99 -7.00 -19.01
N THR A 459 16.47 -6.08 -19.85
CA THR A 459 17.71 -6.26 -20.61
C THR A 459 18.90 -6.41 -19.66
N ARG A 460 18.95 -5.62 -18.59
CA ARG A 460 19.96 -5.74 -17.54
C ARG A 460 19.88 -7.09 -16.83
N PHE A 461 18.70 -7.55 -16.47
CA PHE A 461 18.49 -8.87 -15.86
C PHE A 461 19.02 -9.98 -16.77
N LEU A 462 18.63 -9.99 -18.04
CA LEU A 462 19.07 -10.98 -19.01
C LEU A 462 20.58 -10.89 -19.30
N GLY A 463 21.14 -9.69 -19.27
CA GLY A 463 22.58 -9.46 -19.50
C GLY A 463 23.48 -9.99 -18.38
N HIS A 464 22.94 -10.25 -17.18
CA HIS A 464 23.68 -10.88 -16.07
C HIS A 464 23.50 -12.40 -16.03
N LEU A 465 22.52 -12.95 -16.78
CA LEU A 465 22.27 -14.39 -16.83
C LEU A 465 23.43 -15.07 -17.53
N HIS A 466 23.87 -16.23 -16.98
CA HIS A 466 24.92 -17.01 -17.61
C HIS A 466 24.46 -17.53 -18.98
N PRO A 467 25.31 -17.51 -20.02
CA PRO A 467 24.93 -17.89 -21.39
C PRO A 467 24.39 -19.31 -21.52
N ASP A 468 24.85 -20.23 -20.66
CA ASP A 468 24.44 -21.65 -20.69
C ASP A 468 23.16 -21.91 -19.88
N TRP A 469 22.63 -20.94 -19.15
CA TRP A 469 21.38 -21.10 -18.43
C TRP A 469 20.20 -20.71 -19.30
N ASN A 470 19.25 -21.63 -19.40
CA ASN A 470 18.04 -21.40 -20.16
C ASN A 470 16.90 -20.93 -19.25
N ILE A 471 16.13 -19.96 -19.70
CA ILE A 471 14.88 -19.58 -19.06
C ILE A 471 13.81 -20.55 -19.52
N SER A 472 13.26 -21.31 -18.60
CA SER A 472 12.22 -22.32 -18.85
C SER A 472 10.80 -21.82 -18.56
N LEU A 473 10.69 -20.76 -17.72
CA LEU A 473 9.46 -20.07 -17.40
C LEU A 473 9.77 -18.59 -17.19
N PHE A 474 8.94 -17.74 -17.74
CA PHE A 474 8.99 -16.30 -17.48
C PHE A 474 7.56 -15.73 -17.44
N HIS A 475 7.17 -15.25 -16.27
CA HIS A 475 5.89 -14.58 -16.12
C HIS A 475 6.13 -13.19 -15.54
N TYR A 476 5.64 -12.20 -16.24
CA TYR A 476 5.68 -10.80 -15.84
C TYR A 476 4.31 -10.17 -16.01
N ARG A 477 3.94 -9.36 -15.03
CA ARG A 477 2.73 -8.56 -15.09
C ARG A 477 3.01 -7.17 -14.52
N ASN A 478 2.78 -6.14 -15.32
CA ASN A 478 2.81 -4.76 -14.84
C ASN A 478 1.53 -4.46 -14.05
N HIS A 479 1.69 -4.08 -12.80
CA HIS A 479 0.59 -3.69 -11.90
C HIS A 479 0.52 -2.18 -11.67
N GLY A 480 1.27 -1.37 -12.46
CA GLY A 480 1.35 0.08 -12.29
C GLY A 480 2.09 0.52 -11.02
N ALA A 481 2.90 -0.37 -10.43
CA ALA A 481 3.80 -0.04 -9.34
C ALA A 481 5.15 0.43 -9.87
N ASP A 482 5.97 1.05 -9.02
CA ASP A 482 7.35 1.44 -9.36
C ASP A 482 8.29 0.23 -9.51
N TYR A 483 7.83 -0.95 -9.07
CA TYR A 483 8.53 -2.23 -9.14
C TYR A 483 7.67 -3.31 -9.79
N GLY A 484 8.27 -3.99 -10.76
CA GLY A 484 7.68 -5.17 -11.42
C GLY A 484 7.99 -6.44 -10.66
N ARG A 485 7.02 -7.35 -10.62
CA ARG A 485 7.18 -8.70 -10.07
C ARG A 485 7.21 -9.70 -11.20
N ILE A 486 8.30 -10.46 -11.29
CA ILE A 486 8.46 -11.51 -12.29
C ILE A 486 8.60 -12.87 -11.63
N LEU A 487 8.01 -13.88 -12.26
CA LEU A 487 8.26 -15.28 -11.94
C LEU A 487 9.13 -15.88 -13.05
N VAL A 488 10.29 -16.40 -12.69
CA VAL A 488 11.26 -16.94 -13.66
C VAL A 488 11.65 -18.36 -13.27
N GLY A 489 11.47 -19.29 -14.18
CA GLY A 489 12.11 -20.60 -14.14
C GLY A 489 13.43 -20.56 -14.89
N ILE A 490 14.52 -20.96 -14.25
CA ILE A 490 15.86 -21.01 -14.82
C ILE A 490 16.40 -22.43 -14.69
N GLN A 491 16.90 -22.99 -15.78
CA GLN A 491 17.56 -24.30 -15.78
C GLN A 491 19.01 -24.12 -15.33
N VAL A 492 19.29 -24.57 -14.12
CA VAL A 492 20.62 -24.44 -13.49
C VAL A 492 21.06 -25.81 -12.98
N PRO A 493 22.08 -26.43 -13.61
CA PRO A 493 22.64 -27.69 -13.14
C PRO A 493 23.07 -27.61 -11.66
N ASP A 494 22.89 -28.71 -10.91
CA ASP A 494 23.24 -28.70 -9.48
C ASP A 494 24.72 -28.34 -9.22
N ALA A 495 25.63 -28.71 -10.14
CA ALA A 495 27.04 -28.38 -10.04
C ALA A 495 27.32 -26.84 -10.14
N GLU A 496 26.41 -26.10 -10.72
CA GLU A 496 26.55 -24.65 -10.96
C GLU A 496 25.83 -23.79 -9.93
N GLN A 497 25.27 -24.38 -8.87
CA GLN A 497 24.59 -23.66 -7.79
C GLN A 497 25.45 -22.56 -7.14
N PRO A 498 26.74 -22.74 -6.86
CA PRO A 498 27.56 -21.66 -6.32
C PRO A 498 27.65 -20.45 -7.27
N LEU A 499 27.77 -20.70 -8.58
CA LEU A 499 27.78 -19.66 -9.60
C LEU A 499 26.45 -18.91 -9.66
N PHE A 500 25.35 -19.65 -9.53
CA PHE A 500 24.01 -19.08 -9.49
C PHE A 500 23.79 -18.18 -8.28
N GLN A 501 24.30 -18.55 -7.10
CA GLN A 501 24.26 -17.68 -5.91
C GLN A 501 25.06 -16.39 -6.13
N CYS A 502 26.21 -16.45 -6.81
CA CYS A 502 26.97 -15.26 -7.19
C CYS A 502 26.17 -14.37 -8.16
N PHE A 503 25.47 -14.95 -9.11
CA PHE A 503 24.56 -14.23 -10.02
C PHE A 503 23.48 -13.49 -9.25
N LEU A 504 22.77 -14.14 -8.33
CA LEU A 504 21.74 -13.53 -7.50
C LEU A 504 22.27 -12.35 -6.68
N ALA A 505 23.43 -12.53 -6.07
CA ALA A 505 24.11 -11.47 -5.30
C ALA A 505 24.53 -10.27 -6.18
N THR A 506 25.05 -10.55 -7.40
CA THR A 506 25.50 -9.50 -8.34
C THR A 506 24.32 -8.74 -8.94
N LEU A 507 23.21 -9.42 -9.21
CA LEU A 507 21.98 -8.84 -9.74
C LEU A 507 21.40 -7.80 -8.77
N GLY A 508 21.46 -8.09 -7.45
CA GLY A 508 21.07 -7.16 -6.38
C GLY A 508 19.58 -6.83 -6.32
N TYR A 509 18.74 -7.60 -7.02
CA TYR A 509 17.28 -7.45 -6.93
C TYR A 509 16.74 -8.32 -5.77
N PRO A 510 15.71 -7.85 -5.03
CA PRO A 510 14.99 -8.71 -4.10
C PRO A 510 14.41 -9.92 -4.81
N TYR A 511 14.53 -11.09 -4.19
CA TYR A 511 13.98 -12.32 -4.74
C TYR A 511 13.48 -13.27 -3.66
N VAL A 512 12.59 -14.18 -4.06
CA VAL A 512 12.14 -15.32 -3.26
C VAL A 512 12.39 -16.59 -4.07
N ASP A 513 13.01 -17.60 -3.46
CA ASP A 513 13.15 -18.94 -4.05
C ASP A 513 11.83 -19.71 -3.86
N GLU A 514 11.14 -19.95 -4.96
CA GLU A 514 9.87 -20.68 -5.02
C GLU A 514 10.04 -22.15 -5.46
N SER A 515 11.28 -22.63 -5.61
CA SER A 515 11.58 -23.98 -6.16
C SER A 515 11.02 -25.12 -5.32
N THR A 516 10.78 -24.89 -4.02
CA THR A 516 10.19 -25.87 -3.11
C THR A 516 8.70 -25.67 -2.86
N HIS A 517 8.12 -24.59 -3.41
CA HIS A 517 6.73 -24.21 -3.16
C HIS A 517 5.75 -25.33 -3.59
N PRO A 518 4.74 -25.69 -2.77
CA PRO A 518 3.81 -26.77 -3.09
C PRO A 518 3.04 -26.56 -4.40
N ALA A 519 2.58 -25.35 -4.67
CA ALA A 519 1.86 -25.02 -5.90
C ALA A 519 2.74 -25.15 -7.15
N TYR A 520 4.03 -24.78 -7.07
CA TYR A 520 4.98 -25.00 -8.17
C TYR A 520 5.16 -26.49 -8.47
N ARG A 521 5.38 -27.29 -7.43
CA ARG A 521 5.54 -28.75 -7.57
C ARG A 521 4.31 -29.42 -8.18
N LEU A 522 3.12 -28.92 -7.80
CA LEU A 522 1.85 -29.49 -8.24
C LEU A 522 1.48 -29.09 -9.68
N LEU A 523 1.69 -27.82 -10.04
CA LEU A 523 1.11 -27.25 -11.27
C LEU A 523 2.12 -27.02 -12.40
N LEU A 524 3.38 -26.79 -12.08
CA LEU A 524 4.40 -26.36 -13.04
C LEU A 524 5.59 -27.32 -13.17
N ARG A 525 6.00 -28.00 -12.08
CA ARG A 525 7.15 -28.90 -12.11
C ARG A 525 6.76 -30.27 -12.69
N HIS A 526 7.63 -30.80 -13.58
CA HIS A 526 7.49 -32.14 -14.09
C HIS A 526 7.81 -33.16 -13.03
#